data_94e8f478daa40129754917175ebef26b
#
_entry.id   94e8f478daa40129754917175ebef26b
#
_cell.length_a   1.000
_cell.length_b   1.000
_cell.length_c   1.000
_cell.angle_alpha   90.00
_cell.angle_beta   90.00
_cell.angle_gamma   90.00
#
_symmetry.space_group_name_H-M   'P 1'
#
loop_
_entity.id
_entity.type
_entity.pdbx_description
1 polymer ?
#
loop_
_entity_poly.entity_id
_entity_poly.type
_entity_poly.pdbx_seq_one_letter_code
_entity_poly.pdbx_strand_id
1 'polypeptide(L)'
;MFGPNVVVATAGHPILPELREQGYQYNAPVHIGKNCWIGAGALIMPGITIGDNVVIGAGSVVTKDIPSNTVAVGNPCRVLRKINDRDKEFYFKDRKIDWDEINNNL
;
A
#
# COMPACT_ATOMS: atom_id res chain seq x y z
N MET A 1 -5.25 -6.05 4.88
CA MET A 1 -5.78 -6.95 3.82
C MET A 1 -4.90 -6.84 2.59
N PHE A 2 -4.41 -7.96 2.11
CA PHE A 2 -3.59 -8.01 0.89
C PHE A 2 -4.36 -8.71 -0.22
N GLY A 3 -4.40 -8.08 -1.39
CA GLY A 3 -4.87 -8.72 -2.59
C GLY A 3 -3.89 -9.80 -3.08
N PRO A 4 -4.26 -10.58 -4.11
CA PRO A 4 -3.38 -11.60 -4.64
C PRO A 4 -2.14 -10.99 -5.30
N ASN A 5 -1.04 -11.76 -5.29
CA ASN A 5 0.22 -11.39 -5.95
C ASN A 5 0.84 -10.08 -5.46
N VAL A 6 0.58 -9.69 -4.22
CA VAL A 6 1.30 -8.57 -3.59
C VAL A 6 2.71 -9.02 -3.26
N VAL A 7 3.70 -8.21 -3.64
CA VAL A 7 5.11 -8.46 -3.35
C VAL A 7 5.64 -7.39 -2.40
N VAL A 8 6.22 -7.82 -1.30
CA VAL A 8 6.91 -6.94 -0.35
C VAL A 8 8.39 -7.29 -0.40
N ALA A 9 9.19 -6.39 -0.95
CA ALA A 9 10.63 -6.59 -1.08
C ALA A 9 11.36 -5.90 0.06
N THR A 10 12.21 -6.65 0.78
CA THR A 10 12.97 -6.10 1.92
C THR A 10 14.47 -6.07 1.68
N ALA A 11 14.92 -6.55 0.53
CA ALA A 11 16.33 -6.59 0.18
C ALA A 11 16.56 -6.05 -1.22
N GLY A 12 17.73 -5.49 -1.43
CA GLY A 12 18.17 -5.03 -2.73
C GLY A 12 19.69 -5.19 -2.89
N HIS A 13 20.16 -4.90 -4.08
CA HIS A 13 21.57 -5.00 -4.42
C HIS A 13 22.09 -3.66 -4.94
N PRO A 14 23.40 -3.38 -4.76
CA PRO A 14 24.01 -2.20 -5.33
C PRO A 14 23.90 -2.16 -6.85
N ILE A 15 23.86 -0.95 -7.40
CA ILE A 15 23.85 -0.75 -8.86
C ILE A 15 25.18 -1.18 -9.49
N LEU A 16 26.28 -0.98 -8.79
CA LEU A 16 27.61 -1.34 -9.31
C LEU A 16 27.78 -2.86 -9.40
N PRO A 17 28.11 -3.39 -10.61
CA PRO A 17 28.30 -4.82 -10.78
C PRO A 17 29.41 -5.41 -9.89
N GLU A 18 30.47 -4.68 -9.69
CA GLU A 18 31.62 -5.12 -8.87
C GLU A 18 31.23 -5.44 -7.44
N LEU A 19 30.30 -4.63 -6.88
CA LEU A 19 29.80 -4.86 -5.52
C LEU A 19 28.86 -6.07 -5.48
N ARG A 20 28.02 -6.24 -6.48
CA ARG A 20 27.14 -7.42 -6.56
C ARG A 20 27.93 -8.71 -6.67
N GLU A 21 29.01 -8.72 -7.45
CA GLU A 21 29.91 -9.88 -7.59
C GLU A 21 30.56 -10.28 -6.27
N GLN A 22 30.77 -9.32 -5.37
CA GLN A 22 31.29 -9.56 -4.02
C GLN A 22 30.20 -9.95 -3.02
N GLY A 23 28.96 -10.09 -3.44
CA GLY A 23 27.85 -10.48 -2.58
C GLY A 23 27.25 -9.36 -1.77
N TYR A 24 27.55 -8.11 -2.07
CA TYR A 24 26.91 -6.99 -1.37
C TYR A 24 25.40 -6.95 -1.63
N GLN A 25 24.65 -6.81 -0.55
CA GLN A 25 23.23 -6.52 -0.59
C GLN A 25 22.87 -5.62 0.59
N TYR A 26 21.72 -4.97 0.50
CA TYR A 26 21.15 -4.22 1.63
C TYR A 26 19.81 -4.82 2.01
N ASN A 27 19.48 -4.75 3.29
CA ASN A 27 18.18 -5.14 3.82
C ASN A 27 17.55 -3.92 4.48
N ALA A 28 16.33 -3.63 4.09
CA ALA A 28 15.59 -2.51 4.64
C ALA A 28 14.15 -2.96 4.90
N PRO A 29 13.73 -3.02 6.18
CA PRO A 29 12.41 -3.53 6.52
C PRO A 29 11.31 -2.65 5.96
N VAL A 30 10.20 -3.28 5.63
CA VAL A 30 8.97 -2.60 5.23
C VAL A 30 8.02 -2.63 6.41
N HIS A 31 7.42 -1.48 6.72
CA HIS A 31 6.41 -1.34 7.76
C HIS A 31 5.08 -0.97 7.13
N ILE A 32 4.05 -1.74 7.43
CA ILE A 32 2.69 -1.47 6.97
C ILE A 32 1.82 -1.32 8.20
N GLY A 33 1.16 -0.17 8.30
CA GLY A 33 0.33 0.16 9.44
C GLY A 33 -0.96 -0.65 9.51
N LYS A 34 -1.83 -0.24 10.43
CA LYS A 34 -3.10 -0.92 10.69
C LYS A 34 -4.14 -0.60 9.63
N ASN A 35 -5.03 -1.54 9.37
CA ASN A 35 -6.22 -1.34 8.54
C ASN A 35 -5.88 -0.87 7.12
N CYS A 36 -4.80 -1.40 6.54
CA CYS A 36 -4.45 -1.12 5.16
C CYS A 36 -5.06 -2.13 4.21
N TRP A 37 -5.37 -1.66 3.01
CA TRP A 37 -5.73 -2.51 1.90
C TRP A 37 -4.69 -2.32 0.78
N ILE A 38 -3.94 -3.38 0.53
CA ILE A 38 -2.93 -3.40 -0.53
C ILE A 38 -3.52 -4.15 -1.71
N GLY A 39 -3.74 -3.45 -2.81
CA GLY A 39 -4.40 -3.99 -4.00
C GLY A 39 -3.58 -5.07 -4.70
N ALA A 40 -4.26 -5.88 -5.50
CA ALA A 40 -3.66 -7.00 -6.23
C ALA A 40 -2.45 -6.55 -7.07
N GLY A 41 -1.38 -7.34 -7.03
CA GLY A 41 -0.19 -7.09 -7.85
C GLY A 41 0.64 -5.89 -7.45
N ALA A 42 0.35 -5.23 -6.32
CA ALA A 42 1.18 -4.13 -5.83
C ALA A 42 2.57 -4.62 -5.43
N LEU A 43 3.57 -3.79 -5.66
CA LEU A 43 4.96 -4.05 -5.28
C LEU A 43 5.40 -2.95 -4.30
N ILE A 44 5.84 -3.35 -3.11
CA ILE A 44 6.35 -2.44 -2.10
C ILE A 44 7.86 -2.63 -2.00
N MET A 45 8.59 -1.54 -2.25
CA MET A 45 10.04 -1.56 -2.30
C MET A 45 10.67 -1.57 -0.91
N PRO A 46 11.97 -1.96 -0.80
CA PRO A 46 12.66 -2.02 0.50
C PRO A 46 12.65 -0.67 1.24
N GLY A 47 12.49 -0.73 2.55
CA GLY A 47 12.60 0.43 3.43
C GLY A 47 11.38 1.33 3.48
N ILE A 48 10.28 0.96 2.84
CA ILE A 48 9.07 1.77 2.78
C ILE A 48 8.26 1.62 4.07
N THR A 49 7.72 2.73 4.53
CA THR A 49 6.71 2.77 5.60
C THR A 49 5.37 3.23 5.02
N ILE A 50 4.36 2.40 5.18
CA ILE A 50 2.96 2.73 4.85
C ILE A 50 2.24 2.97 6.16
N GLY A 51 1.60 4.12 6.30
CA GLY A 51 0.88 4.51 7.51
C GLY A 51 -0.38 3.69 7.75
N ASP A 52 -1.21 4.14 8.67
CA ASP A 52 -2.47 3.47 9.01
C ASP A 52 -3.59 3.88 8.05
N ASN A 53 -4.56 3.01 7.86
CA ASN A 53 -5.76 3.29 7.05
C ASN A 53 -5.40 3.74 5.63
N VAL A 54 -4.48 3.04 4.99
CA VAL A 54 -4.02 3.36 3.63
C VAL A 54 -4.61 2.35 2.65
N VAL A 55 -5.02 2.84 1.50
CA VAL A 55 -5.42 2.00 0.36
C VAL A 55 -4.37 2.19 -0.73
N ILE A 56 -3.76 1.10 -1.16
CA ILE A 56 -2.84 1.07 -2.30
C ILE A 56 -3.57 0.41 -3.47
N GLY A 57 -3.67 1.12 -4.59
CA GLY A 57 -4.33 0.60 -5.79
C GLY A 57 -3.62 -0.60 -6.39
N ALA A 58 -4.37 -1.44 -7.10
CA ALA A 58 -3.83 -2.61 -7.77
C ALA A 58 -2.72 -2.24 -8.76
N GLY A 59 -1.69 -3.07 -8.83
CA GLY A 59 -0.57 -2.88 -9.77
C GLY A 59 0.35 -1.70 -9.43
N SER A 60 0.19 -1.08 -8.27
CA SER A 60 1.02 0.06 -7.86
C SER A 60 2.44 -0.38 -7.51
N VAL A 61 3.41 0.49 -7.75
CA VAL A 61 4.80 0.30 -7.34
C VAL A 61 5.16 1.38 -6.31
N VAL A 62 5.21 0.99 -5.05
CA VAL A 62 5.42 1.91 -3.93
C VAL A 62 6.92 2.11 -3.70
N THR A 63 7.41 3.29 -4.03
CA THR A 63 8.83 3.66 -3.97
C THR A 63 9.13 4.71 -2.91
N LYS A 64 8.10 5.27 -2.26
CA LYS A 64 8.22 6.27 -1.19
C LYS A 64 7.22 5.95 -0.09
N ASP A 65 7.48 6.45 1.09
CA ASP A 65 6.56 6.31 2.22
C ASP A 65 5.19 6.89 1.90
N ILE A 66 4.16 6.26 2.40
CA ILE A 66 2.77 6.67 2.19
C ILE A 66 2.18 7.10 3.53
N PRO A 67 1.67 8.33 3.63
CA PRO A 67 1.08 8.83 4.88
C PRO A 67 -0.25 8.14 5.20
N SER A 68 -0.61 8.14 6.48
CA SER A 68 -1.86 7.56 6.97
C SER A 68 -3.09 8.24 6.36
N ASN A 69 -4.18 7.51 6.29
CA ASN A 69 -5.50 8.00 5.86
C ASN A 69 -5.52 8.49 4.42
N THR A 70 -4.83 7.79 3.53
CA THR A 70 -4.74 8.14 2.11
C THR A 70 -5.04 6.97 1.19
N VAL A 71 -5.40 7.32 -0.03
CA VAL A 71 -5.46 6.40 -1.18
C VAL A 71 -4.31 6.77 -2.10
N ALA A 72 -3.46 5.80 -2.42
CA ALA A 72 -2.31 5.99 -3.29
C ALA A 72 -2.30 4.97 -4.42
N VAL A 73 -1.93 5.38 -5.61
CA VAL A 73 -2.01 4.55 -6.81
C VAL A 73 -0.86 4.83 -7.77
N GLY A 74 -0.60 3.88 -8.63
CA GLY A 74 0.22 4.06 -9.82
C GLY A 74 1.64 3.54 -9.73
N ASN A 75 2.39 3.77 -10.81
CA ASN A 75 3.80 3.43 -10.92
C ASN A 75 4.56 4.62 -11.53
N PRO A 76 5.36 5.35 -10.74
CA PRO A 76 5.51 5.19 -9.30
C PRO A 76 4.23 5.58 -8.54
N CYS A 77 4.00 4.92 -7.43
CA CYS A 77 2.81 5.16 -6.61
C CYS A 77 2.83 6.57 -6.03
N ARG A 78 1.70 7.26 -6.11
CA ARG A 78 1.52 8.62 -5.59
C ARG A 78 0.21 8.71 -4.82
N VAL A 79 0.17 9.55 -3.82
CA VAL A 79 -1.07 9.85 -3.11
C VAL A 79 -2.06 10.47 -4.07
N LEU A 80 -3.19 9.82 -4.24
CA LEU A 80 -4.29 10.30 -5.08
C LEU A 80 -5.17 11.26 -4.29
N ARG A 81 -5.52 10.89 -3.06
CA ARG A 81 -6.37 11.68 -2.19
C ARG A 81 -6.31 11.20 -0.75
N LYS A 82 -6.82 12.01 0.17
CA LYS A 82 -7.10 11.58 1.53
C LYS A 82 -8.45 10.87 1.61
N ILE A 83 -8.58 9.94 2.54
CA ILE A 83 -9.88 9.38 2.91
C ILE A 83 -10.72 10.50 3.51
N ASN A 84 -11.97 10.61 3.09
CA ASN A 84 -12.85 11.72 3.46
C ASN A 84 -14.24 11.25 3.85
N ASP A 85 -15.14 12.21 4.12
CA ASP A 85 -16.50 11.91 4.60
C ASP A 85 -17.35 11.16 3.59
N ARG A 86 -17.08 11.32 2.30
CA ARG A 86 -17.76 10.53 1.27
C ARG A 86 -17.52 9.04 1.43
N ASP A 87 -16.34 8.65 1.92
CA ASP A 87 -16.00 7.25 2.18
C ASP A 87 -16.84 6.65 3.31
N LYS A 88 -17.46 7.49 4.14
CA LYS A 88 -18.42 7.09 5.19
C LYS A 88 -19.83 6.88 4.66
N GLU A 89 -20.15 7.43 3.49
CA GLU A 89 -21.47 7.34 2.87
C GLU A 89 -21.55 6.28 1.78
N PHE A 90 -20.48 6.14 1.00
CA PHE A 90 -20.45 5.28 -0.18
C PHE A 90 -19.29 4.29 -0.08
N TYR A 91 -19.56 3.01 -0.27
CA TYR A 91 -18.51 2.00 -0.27
C TYR A 91 -17.96 1.72 -1.66
N PHE A 92 -18.70 2.07 -2.71
CA PHE A 92 -18.25 1.94 -4.10
C PHE A 92 -19.11 2.83 -5.00
N LYS A 93 -18.48 3.80 -5.68
CA LYS A 93 -19.15 4.75 -6.57
C LYS A 93 -20.35 5.40 -5.87
N ASP A 94 -21.57 5.19 -6.37
CA ASP A 94 -22.81 5.72 -5.81
C ASP A 94 -23.57 4.73 -4.90
N ARG A 95 -22.93 3.60 -4.57
CA ARG A 95 -23.51 2.61 -3.67
C ARG A 95 -23.37 3.06 -2.23
N LYS A 96 -24.48 3.39 -1.62
CA LYS A 96 -24.49 3.87 -0.23
C LYS A 96 -24.24 2.74 0.77
N ILE A 97 -23.56 3.10 1.83
CA ILE A 97 -23.39 2.22 2.98
C ILE A 97 -24.68 2.17 3.77
N ASP A 98 -25.19 0.97 4.05
CA ASP A 98 -26.29 0.77 4.99
C ASP A 98 -25.70 0.51 6.37
N TRP A 99 -25.50 1.57 7.13
CA TRP A 99 -24.94 1.51 8.46
C TRP A 99 -25.82 0.73 9.45
N ASP A 100 -27.13 0.79 9.27
CA ASP A 100 -28.05 0.05 10.13
C ASP A 100 -27.90 -1.45 9.93
N GLU A 101 -27.81 -1.92 8.68
CA GLU A 101 -27.55 -3.32 8.38
C GLU A 101 -26.21 -3.78 8.94
N ILE A 102 -25.15 -2.99 8.74
CA ILE A 102 -23.80 -3.32 9.25
C ILE A 102 -23.81 -3.41 10.76
N ASN A 103 -24.41 -2.44 11.45
CA ASN A 103 -24.46 -2.41 12.90
C ASN A 103 -25.29 -3.55 13.49
N ASN A 104 -26.34 -3.98 12.79
CA ASN A 104 -27.17 -5.11 13.24
C ASN A 104 -26.47 -6.47 13.07
N ASN A 105 -25.41 -6.55 12.27
CA ASN A 105 -24.67 -7.77 12.00
C ASN A 105 -23.35 -7.88 12.81
N LEU A 106 -23.05 -6.89 13.60
CA LEU A 106 -21.85 -6.88 14.43
C LEU A 106 -22.01 -7.66 15.75
#